data_ae0b5cfc956cf394dfeb157e2d1258ea
#
_entry.id   ae0b5cfc956cf394dfeb157e2d1258ea
#
_cell.length_a   1.000
_cell.length_b   1.000
_cell.length_c   1.000
_cell.angle_alpha   90.00
_cell.angle_beta   90.00
_cell.angle_gamma   90.00
#
_symmetry.space_group_name_H-M   'P 1'
#
loop_
_entity.id
_entity.type
_entity.pdbx_description
1 polymer ?
#
loop_
_entity_poly.entity_id
_entity_poly.type
_entity_poly.pdbx_seq_one_letter_code
_entity_poly.pdbx_strand_id
1 'polypeptide(L)'
;ISNIRNKLNGMGIDNFIIFHPSAQYAYKIYPQHLRDKLLIKLNALNIPIIVTGSKNDLDAEIKKLLPSLMNVHDFIGDTSLEEYFALSHMSSAYIGMDTLNMHIAASQNKRIFAIFGPTNLSMWSPWSNYSQTSARIDSPVQSYDNVTIFQADLPCVACGMAGCGDDHGKSDCLHNIKPSIIFKKIEKWHKGLDVETY
;
A
#
# COMPACT_ATOMS: atom_id res chain seq x y z
N ILE A 1 -11.00 -17.90 7.12
CA ILE A 1 -12.00 -16.83 6.84
C ILE A 1 -12.82 -16.50 8.10
N SER A 2 -13.35 -17.50 8.82
CA SER A 2 -14.17 -17.26 10.01
C SER A 2 -13.45 -16.47 11.11
N ASN A 3 -12.18 -16.77 11.38
CA ASN A 3 -11.41 -16.16 12.47
C ASN A 3 -11.21 -14.65 12.26
N ILE A 4 -10.75 -14.23 11.08
CA ILE A 4 -10.50 -12.81 10.78
C ILE A 4 -11.80 -12.01 10.74
N ARG A 5 -12.90 -12.60 10.23
CA ARG A 5 -14.22 -11.97 10.23
C ARG A 5 -14.73 -11.75 11.66
N ASN A 6 -14.59 -12.75 12.54
CA ASN A 6 -14.97 -12.62 13.95
C ASN A 6 -14.16 -11.54 14.67
N LYS A 7 -12.86 -11.44 14.36
CA LYS A 7 -11.99 -10.39 14.90
C LYS A 7 -12.48 -9.00 14.47
N LEU A 8 -12.79 -8.78 13.20
CA LEU A 8 -13.31 -7.51 12.68
C LEU A 8 -14.68 -7.18 13.27
N ASN A 9 -15.61 -8.16 13.32
CA ASN A 9 -16.94 -7.98 13.91
C ASN A 9 -16.85 -7.59 15.40
N GLY A 10 -15.94 -8.21 16.16
CA GLY A 10 -15.69 -7.87 17.56
C GLY A 10 -15.17 -6.45 17.76
N MET A 11 -14.60 -5.84 16.71
CA MET A 11 -14.15 -4.44 16.69
C MET A 11 -15.18 -3.49 16.07
N GLY A 12 -16.33 -3.99 15.56
CA GLY A 12 -17.33 -3.21 14.85
C GLY A 12 -16.87 -2.69 13.49
N ILE A 13 -15.97 -3.42 12.83
CA ILE A 13 -15.38 -3.02 11.54
C ILE A 13 -16.01 -3.85 10.42
N ASP A 14 -16.85 -3.21 9.61
CA ASP A 14 -17.49 -3.83 8.43
C ASP A 14 -16.86 -3.38 7.11
N ASN A 15 -16.49 -2.10 7.01
CA ASN A 15 -15.85 -1.51 5.84
C ASN A 15 -14.51 -0.90 6.25
N PHE A 16 -13.43 -1.22 5.52
CA PHE A 16 -12.09 -0.77 5.86
C PHE A 16 -11.16 -0.77 4.65
N ILE A 17 -10.05 -0.08 4.79
CA ILE A 17 -8.93 -0.13 3.85
C ILE A 17 -7.73 -0.82 4.49
N ILE A 18 -6.93 -1.51 3.70
CA ILE A 18 -5.65 -2.04 4.13
C ILE A 18 -4.56 -1.01 3.85
N PHE A 19 -3.73 -0.74 4.84
CA PHE A 19 -2.46 -0.07 4.68
C PHE A 19 -1.31 -1.04 4.98
N HIS A 20 -0.50 -1.34 3.96
CA HIS A 20 0.64 -2.26 4.07
C HIS A 20 1.95 -1.48 3.86
N PRO A 21 2.51 -0.89 4.93
CA PRO A 21 3.72 -0.05 4.83
C PRO A 21 5.00 -0.85 4.68
N SER A 22 4.93 -2.16 4.88
CA SER A 22 6.06 -3.07 4.94
C SER A 22 6.52 -3.56 3.57
N ALA A 23 7.75 -4.01 3.51
CA ALA A 23 8.33 -4.76 2.41
C ALA A 23 9.45 -5.69 2.94
N GLN A 24 9.84 -6.69 2.14
CA GLN A 24 10.90 -7.63 2.52
C GLN A 24 12.25 -6.94 2.78
N TYR A 25 12.50 -5.80 2.12
CA TYR A 25 13.79 -5.10 2.17
C TYR A 25 13.59 -3.64 2.58
N ALA A 26 14.49 -3.13 3.43
CA ALA A 26 14.44 -1.77 3.97
C ALA A 26 14.38 -0.69 2.88
N TYR A 27 15.12 -0.87 1.77
CA TYR A 27 15.14 0.07 0.64
C TYR A 27 13.83 0.14 -0.14
N LYS A 28 12.86 -0.73 0.15
CA LYS A 28 11.50 -0.72 -0.42
C LYS A 28 10.46 -0.15 0.54
N ILE A 29 10.82 0.24 1.75
CA ILE A 29 9.88 0.72 2.77
C ILE A 29 9.69 2.23 2.65
N TYR A 30 8.43 2.68 2.59
CA TYR A 30 8.12 4.11 2.57
C TYR A 30 8.61 4.78 3.87
N PRO A 31 9.36 5.90 3.77
CA PRO A 31 9.99 6.53 4.94
C PRO A 31 9.00 6.85 6.05
N GLN A 32 9.39 6.57 7.31
CA GLN A 32 8.52 6.70 8.47
C GLN A 32 7.81 8.06 8.54
N HIS A 33 8.55 9.14 8.44
CA HIS A 33 7.99 10.50 8.55
C HIS A 33 6.99 10.85 7.42
N LEU A 34 7.07 10.20 6.25
CA LEU A 34 6.12 10.33 5.15
C LEU A 34 4.93 9.40 5.34
N ARG A 35 5.18 8.17 5.80
CA ARG A 35 4.17 7.19 6.18
C ARG A 35 3.23 7.75 7.24
N ASP A 36 3.79 8.33 8.31
CA ASP A 36 3.02 8.88 9.42
C ASP A 36 2.17 10.07 8.96
N LYS A 37 2.73 10.95 8.11
CA LYS A 37 1.95 12.03 7.47
C LYS A 37 0.82 11.49 6.58
N LEU A 38 1.03 10.38 5.88
CA LEU A 38 -0.03 9.74 5.09
C LEU A 38 -1.12 9.16 5.98
N LEU A 39 -0.74 8.41 7.03
CA LEU A 39 -1.69 7.84 8.00
C LEU A 39 -2.54 8.91 8.69
N ILE A 40 -1.95 10.02 9.11
CA ILE A 40 -2.69 11.15 9.69
C ILE A 40 -3.75 11.68 8.70
N LYS A 41 -3.40 11.81 7.42
CA LYS A 41 -4.35 12.25 6.39
C LYS A 41 -5.45 11.22 6.14
N LEU A 42 -5.09 9.93 6.06
CA LEU A 42 -6.05 8.84 5.86
C LEU A 42 -7.02 8.72 7.04
N ASN A 43 -6.54 8.91 8.28
CA ASN A 43 -7.38 8.89 9.47
C ASN A 43 -8.51 9.93 9.43
N ALA A 44 -8.32 11.04 8.74
CA ALA A 44 -9.34 12.08 8.57
C ALA A 44 -10.48 11.68 7.60
N LEU A 45 -10.35 10.56 6.88
CA LEU A 45 -11.41 10.03 6.02
C LEU A 45 -12.51 9.30 6.81
N ASN A 46 -12.30 9.07 8.11
CA ASN A 46 -13.22 8.35 9.00
C ASN A 46 -13.57 6.93 8.50
N ILE A 47 -12.64 6.28 7.82
CA ILE A 47 -12.71 4.86 7.46
C ILE A 47 -11.66 4.09 8.27
N PRO A 48 -11.98 2.92 8.85
CA PRO A 48 -11.01 2.07 9.51
C PRO A 48 -9.84 1.69 8.58
N ILE A 49 -8.63 1.81 9.10
CA ILE A 49 -7.38 1.50 8.40
C ILE A 49 -6.73 0.33 9.11
N ILE A 50 -6.69 -0.83 8.48
CA ILE A 50 -6.02 -2.01 8.99
C ILE A 50 -4.56 -1.98 8.51
N VAL A 51 -3.64 -1.77 9.44
CA VAL A 51 -2.19 -1.79 9.13
C VAL A 51 -1.68 -3.22 9.23
N THR A 52 -1.11 -3.72 8.14
CA THR A 52 -0.63 -5.10 8.06
C THR A 52 0.87 -5.20 7.87
N GLY A 53 1.45 -6.30 8.30
CA GLY A 53 2.86 -6.66 8.22
C GLY A 53 3.08 -8.06 8.73
N SER A 54 4.28 -8.59 8.57
CA SER A 54 4.68 -9.93 9.02
C SER A 54 5.33 -9.92 10.41
N LYS A 55 5.72 -11.11 10.89
CA LYS A 55 6.48 -11.29 12.14
C LYS A 55 7.98 -11.26 11.85
N ASN A 56 8.52 -10.08 11.59
CA ASN A 56 9.96 -9.88 11.42
C ASN A 56 10.40 -8.57 12.10
N ASP A 57 11.70 -8.33 12.20
CA ASP A 57 12.26 -7.18 12.92
C ASP A 57 11.88 -5.84 12.26
N LEU A 58 11.84 -5.77 10.93
CA LEU A 58 11.45 -4.57 10.19
C LEU A 58 9.99 -4.18 10.50
N ASP A 59 9.10 -5.17 10.50
CA ASP A 59 7.69 -4.95 10.78
C ASP A 59 7.44 -4.67 12.27
N ALA A 60 8.20 -5.30 13.16
CA ALA A 60 8.16 -5.00 14.59
C ALA A 60 8.54 -3.54 14.88
N GLU A 61 9.54 -3.01 14.18
CA GLU A 61 9.92 -1.60 14.31
C GLU A 61 8.85 -0.67 13.72
N ILE A 62 8.24 -1.03 12.58
CA ILE A 62 7.10 -0.29 12.01
C ILE A 62 5.95 -0.24 13.03
N LYS A 63 5.59 -1.39 13.63
CA LYS A 63 4.53 -1.50 14.64
C LYS A 63 4.76 -0.59 15.83
N LYS A 64 5.98 -0.61 16.37
CA LYS A 64 6.39 0.22 17.52
C LYS A 64 6.27 1.72 17.25
N LEU A 65 6.47 2.13 16.00
CA LEU A 65 6.49 3.53 15.58
C LEU A 65 5.18 3.99 14.92
N LEU A 66 4.11 3.16 14.95
CA LEU A 66 2.81 3.57 14.43
C LEU A 66 2.23 4.74 15.25
N PRO A 67 1.69 5.78 14.58
CA PRO A 67 1.02 6.86 15.29
C PRO A 67 -0.30 6.34 15.92
N SER A 68 -0.59 6.76 17.15
CA SER A 68 -1.85 6.46 17.82
C SER A 68 -2.97 7.33 17.22
N LEU A 69 -3.79 6.75 16.35
CA LEU A 69 -4.87 7.40 15.63
C LEU A 69 -6.15 6.58 15.74
N MET A 70 -7.31 7.26 15.82
CA MET A 70 -8.60 6.64 16.15
C MET A 70 -9.01 5.53 15.16
N ASN A 71 -8.79 5.74 13.85
CA ASN A 71 -9.22 4.80 12.81
C ASN A 71 -8.08 3.86 12.35
N VAL A 72 -6.91 3.88 13.02
CA VAL A 72 -5.77 3.02 12.67
C VAL A 72 -5.71 1.83 13.60
N HIS A 73 -5.82 0.63 13.04
CA HIS A 73 -5.84 -0.64 13.76
C HIS A 73 -4.62 -1.46 13.36
N ASP A 74 -3.81 -1.81 14.35
CA ASP A 74 -2.58 -2.57 14.15
C ASP A 74 -2.87 -4.09 14.05
N PHE A 75 -2.56 -4.66 12.87
CA PHE A 75 -2.60 -6.10 12.59
C PHE A 75 -1.22 -6.62 12.17
N ILE A 76 -0.15 -5.86 12.42
CA ILE A 76 1.22 -6.29 12.10
C ILE A 76 1.57 -7.54 12.93
N GLY A 77 1.91 -8.62 12.23
CA GLY A 77 2.22 -9.91 12.86
C GLY A 77 1.01 -10.72 13.34
N ASP A 78 -0.21 -10.23 13.11
CA ASP A 78 -1.44 -10.81 13.66
C ASP A 78 -2.27 -11.60 12.63
N THR A 79 -1.73 -11.83 11.44
CA THR A 79 -2.40 -12.60 10.38
C THR A 79 -1.45 -13.66 9.80
N SER A 80 -1.97 -14.86 9.55
CA SER A 80 -1.36 -15.81 8.63
C SER A 80 -1.56 -15.36 7.18
N LEU A 81 -0.92 -16.02 6.22
CA LEU A 81 -1.12 -15.71 4.81
C LEU A 81 -2.57 -15.96 4.38
N GLU A 82 -3.19 -17.06 4.82
CA GLU A 82 -4.59 -17.38 4.54
C GLU A 82 -5.55 -16.36 5.15
N GLU A 83 -5.27 -15.90 6.37
CA GLU A 83 -6.03 -14.85 7.04
C GLU A 83 -5.88 -13.51 6.30
N TYR A 84 -4.67 -13.21 5.78
CA TYR A 84 -4.45 -12.02 4.96
C TYR A 84 -5.24 -12.06 3.65
N PHE A 85 -5.31 -13.23 2.97
CA PHE A 85 -6.17 -13.39 1.79
C PHE A 85 -7.64 -13.06 2.09
N ALA A 86 -8.14 -13.54 3.24
CA ALA A 86 -9.51 -13.27 3.67
C ALA A 86 -9.69 -11.78 4.02
N LEU A 87 -8.72 -11.18 4.72
CA LEU A 87 -8.72 -9.76 5.08
C LEU A 87 -8.73 -8.88 3.83
N SER A 88 -7.84 -9.16 2.87
CA SER A 88 -7.77 -8.47 1.59
C SER A 88 -9.08 -8.59 0.80
N HIS A 89 -9.69 -9.78 0.78
CA HIS A 89 -10.98 -9.98 0.11
C HIS A 89 -12.10 -9.11 0.70
N MET A 90 -12.10 -8.89 2.01
CA MET A 90 -13.11 -8.07 2.70
C MET A 90 -12.82 -6.57 2.63
N SER A 91 -11.60 -6.16 2.31
CA SER A 91 -11.23 -4.74 2.25
C SER A 91 -11.82 -4.03 1.02
N SER A 92 -11.99 -2.72 1.12
CA SER A 92 -12.39 -1.86 -0.01
C SER A 92 -11.22 -1.47 -0.90
N ALA A 93 -10.03 -1.31 -0.32
CA ALA A 93 -8.83 -0.92 -1.04
C ALA A 93 -7.56 -1.42 -0.36
N TYR A 94 -6.50 -1.55 -1.16
CA TYR A 94 -5.13 -1.72 -0.75
C TYR A 94 -4.35 -0.42 -0.96
N ILE A 95 -3.62 0.00 0.05
CA ILE A 95 -2.65 1.09 0.00
C ILE A 95 -1.33 0.54 0.53
N GLY A 96 -0.25 0.63 -0.20
CA GLY A 96 1.02 0.11 0.33
C GLY A 96 2.11 -0.09 -0.71
N MET A 97 3.14 -0.82 -0.27
CA MET A 97 4.35 -1.05 -1.03
C MET A 97 4.19 -2.14 -2.09
N ASP A 98 5.13 -2.17 -3.04
CA ASP A 98 5.34 -3.23 -4.02
C ASP A 98 5.75 -4.54 -3.31
N THR A 99 4.75 -5.39 -3.03
CA THR A 99 4.90 -6.66 -2.29
C THR A 99 3.89 -7.71 -2.77
N LEU A 100 4.04 -8.95 -2.28
CA LEU A 100 3.05 -10.02 -2.48
C LEU A 100 1.63 -9.57 -2.12
N ASN A 101 1.48 -8.79 -1.07
CA ASN A 101 0.18 -8.33 -0.57
C ASN A 101 -0.55 -7.44 -1.58
N MET A 102 0.18 -6.63 -2.34
CA MET A 102 -0.35 -5.86 -3.46
C MET A 102 -0.88 -6.77 -4.58
N HIS A 103 -0.15 -7.83 -4.91
CA HIS A 103 -0.57 -8.79 -5.95
C HIS A 103 -1.78 -9.62 -5.51
N ILE A 104 -1.89 -9.95 -4.21
CA ILE A 104 -3.10 -10.58 -3.66
C ILE A 104 -4.31 -9.66 -3.86
N ALA A 105 -4.19 -8.37 -3.52
CA ALA A 105 -5.25 -7.40 -3.73
C ALA A 105 -5.62 -7.25 -5.22
N ALA A 106 -4.62 -7.27 -6.12
CA ALA A 106 -4.81 -7.24 -7.56
C ALA A 106 -5.61 -8.45 -8.07
N SER A 107 -5.24 -9.65 -7.64
CA SER A 107 -5.93 -10.90 -8.01
C SER A 107 -7.40 -10.93 -7.56
N GLN A 108 -7.74 -10.14 -6.55
CA GLN A 108 -9.09 -10.01 -5.99
C GLN A 108 -9.85 -8.77 -6.51
N ASN A 109 -9.33 -8.09 -7.53
CA ASN A 109 -9.91 -6.89 -8.13
C ASN A 109 -10.13 -5.73 -7.15
N LYS A 110 -9.29 -5.62 -6.12
CA LYS A 110 -9.39 -4.50 -5.16
C LYS A 110 -8.90 -3.20 -5.78
N ARG A 111 -9.41 -2.06 -5.27
CA ARG A 111 -8.82 -0.76 -5.59
C ARG A 111 -7.41 -0.70 -5.01
N ILE A 112 -6.42 -0.37 -5.81
CA ILE A 112 -4.99 -0.40 -5.46
C ILE A 112 -4.39 0.99 -5.57
N PHE A 113 -3.69 1.39 -4.51
CA PHE A 113 -2.82 2.55 -4.44
C PHE A 113 -1.42 2.09 -4.07
N ALA A 114 -0.59 1.81 -5.08
CA ALA A 114 0.71 1.17 -4.91
C ALA A 114 1.85 2.20 -4.92
N ILE A 115 2.73 2.10 -3.93
CA ILE A 115 3.92 2.96 -3.79
C ILE A 115 5.14 2.15 -4.24
N PHE A 116 5.80 2.63 -5.28
CA PHE A 116 6.97 2.00 -5.87
C PHE A 116 8.22 2.82 -5.63
N GLY A 117 9.27 2.16 -5.19
CA GLY A 117 10.61 2.70 -5.08
C GLY A 117 11.41 2.52 -6.39
N PRO A 118 12.60 1.91 -6.30
CA PRO A 118 13.49 1.72 -7.45
C PRO A 118 13.04 0.61 -8.42
N THR A 119 11.95 -0.09 -8.10
CA THR A 119 11.49 -1.29 -8.82
C THR A 119 10.88 -0.93 -10.17
N ASN A 120 11.22 -1.71 -11.19
CA ASN A 120 10.71 -1.55 -12.55
C ASN A 120 9.23 -1.95 -12.65
N LEU A 121 8.39 -1.05 -13.15
CA LEU A 121 6.95 -1.26 -13.23
C LEU A 121 6.56 -2.29 -14.27
N SER A 122 7.27 -2.41 -15.39
CA SER A 122 6.94 -3.40 -16.42
C SER A 122 7.06 -4.85 -15.93
N MET A 123 7.84 -5.08 -14.85
CA MET A 123 8.02 -6.39 -14.24
C MET A 123 7.11 -6.63 -13.03
N TRP A 124 6.87 -5.59 -12.22
CA TRP A 124 6.33 -5.75 -10.87
C TRP A 124 5.03 -5.01 -10.61
N SER A 125 4.51 -4.23 -11.57
CA SER A 125 3.23 -3.57 -11.37
C SER A 125 2.07 -4.58 -11.24
N PRO A 126 1.03 -4.25 -10.44
CA PRO A 126 -0.09 -5.15 -10.25
C PRO A 126 -0.84 -5.36 -11.57
N TRP A 127 -1.27 -6.60 -11.80
CA TRP A 127 -2.08 -6.97 -12.95
C TRP A 127 -3.53 -6.52 -12.76
N SER A 128 -4.10 -5.91 -13.80
CA SER A 128 -5.54 -5.69 -13.86
C SER A 128 -6.24 -6.81 -14.61
N ASN A 129 -7.24 -7.42 -13.96
CA ASN A 129 -8.08 -8.43 -14.58
C ASN A 129 -9.12 -7.84 -15.53
N TYR A 130 -9.41 -6.54 -15.46
CA TYR A 130 -10.38 -5.86 -16.33
C TYR A 130 -9.83 -5.69 -17.74
N SER A 131 -8.72 -5.00 -17.89
CA SER A 131 -8.07 -4.77 -19.19
C SER A 131 -7.01 -5.79 -19.56
N GLN A 132 -6.75 -6.80 -18.68
CA GLN A 132 -5.72 -7.80 -18.86
C GLN A 132 -4.34 -7.21 -19.17
N THR A 133 -3.96 -6.22 -18.38
CA THR A 133 -2.70 -5.48 -18.54
C THR A 133 -2.07 -5.09 -17.20
N SER A 134 -0.85 -4.59 -17.28
CA SER A 134 -0.12 -3.96 -16.19
C SER A 134 0.63 -2.73 -16.73
N ALA A 135 1.25 -1.93 -15.87
CA ALA A 135 2.07 -0.81 -16.33
C ALA A 135 3.26 -1.30 -17.16
N ARG A 136 3.50 -0.67 -18.30
CA ARG A 136 4.59 -1.02 -19.23
C ARG A 136 5.75 -0.03 -19.21
N ILE A 137 5.51 1.15 -18.69
CA ILE A 137 6.49 2.24 -18.61
C ILE A 137 6.54 2.79 -17.19
N ASP A 138 7.68 3.28 -16.78
CA ASP A 138 7.84 3.98 -15.52
C ASP A 138 7.31 5.42 -15.66
N SER A 139 6.50 5.85 -14.70
CA SER A 139 5.88 7.17 -14.68
C SER A 139 5.57 7.59 -13.25
N PRO A 140 5.73 8.88 -12.89
CA PRO A 140 5.58 9.34 -11.51
C PRO A 140 4.22 9.03 -10.88
N VAL A 141 3.15 9.23 -11.63
CA VAL A 141 1.79 8.83 -11.21
C VAL A 141 1.04 8.34 -12.44
N GLN A 142 0.58 7.10 -12.37
CA GLN A 142 -0.21 6.53 -13.45
C GLN A 142 -1.35 5.69 -12.88
N SER A 143 -2.44 5.63 -13.64
CA SER A 143 -3.60 4.82 -13.29
C SER A 143 -4.03 4.00 -14.50
N TYR A 144 -4.52 2.81 -14.23
CA TYR A 144 -5.24 1.95 -15.17
C TYR A 144 -6.26 1.13 -14.38
N ASP A 145 -7.47 1.09 -14.87
CA ASP A 145 -8.60 0.41 -14.20
C ASP A 145 -8.67 0.70 -12.68
N ASN A 146 -8.58 -0.36 -11.87
CA ASN A 146 -8.61 -0.28 -10.41
C ASN A 146 -7.23 -0.01 -9.76
N VAL A 147 -6.20 0.33 -10.52
CA VAL A 147 -4.83 0.54 -10.05
C VAL A 147 -4.40 1.99 -10.21
N THR A 148 -3.79 2.54 -9.16
CA THR A 148 -3.00 3.78 -9.22
C THR A 148 -1.63 3.50 -8.63
N ILE A 149 -0.57 3.85 -9.37
CA ILE A 149 0.82 3.68 -8.97
C ILE A 149 1.43 5.06 -8.71
N PHE A 150 2.22 5.15 -7.66
CA PHE A 150 3.03 6.32 -7.29
C PHE A 150 4.50 5.94 -7.33
N GLN A 151 5.26 6.62 -8.15
CA GLN A 151 6.70 6.49 -8.28
C GLN A 151 7.33 7.89 -8.27
N ALA A 152 8.60 8.04 -7.95
CA ALA A 152 9.24 9.34 -7.95
C ALA A 152 9.54 9.83 -9.38
N ASP A 153 9.44 11.13 -9.57
CA ASP A 153 9.88 11.80 -10.80
C ASP A 153 11.38 12.14 -10.69
N LEU A 154 12.21 11.12 -10.86
CA LEU A 154 13.67 11.24 -10.81
C LEU A 154 14.29 10.54 -12.03
N PRO A 155 15.37 11.09 -12.61
CA PRO A 155 16.01 10.51 -13.79
C PRO A 155 16.54 9.07 -13.62
N CYS A 156 16.80 8.64 -12.38
CA CYS A 156 17.28 7.29 -12.06
C CYS A 156 16.15 6.27 -11.82
N VAL A 157 14.89 6.67 -11.81
CA VAL A 157 13.76 5.77 -11.60
C VAL A 157 13.35 5.16 -12.97
N ALA A 158 13.19 3.82 -13.08
CA ALA A 158 13.42 2.79 -12.05
C ALA A 158 14.80 2.15 -12.29
N CYS A 159 15.71 2.38 -11.39
CA CYS A 159 17.09 1.89 -11.56
C CYS A 159 17.25 0.38 -11.25
N GLY A 160 16.30 -0.22 -10.54
CA GLY A 160 16.35 -1.63 -10.14
C GLY A 160 17.36 -1.96 -9.03
N MET A 161 18.05 -0.94 -8.48
CA MET A 161 19.08 -1.11 -7.46
C MET A 161 18.48 -1.46 -6.10
N ALA A 162 19.25 -2.17 -5.28
CA ALA A 162 18.88 -2.48 -3.90
C ALA A 162 19.20 -1.31 -2.96
N GLY A 163 18.51 -0.17 -3.16
CA GLY A 163 18.80 1.09 -2.49
C GLY A 163 19.75 1.99 -3.28
N CYS A 164 19.87 3.26 -2.89
CA CYS A 164 20.78 4.19 -3.52
C CYS A 164 22.23 3.75 -3.25
N GLY A 165 23.03 3.62 -4.32
CA GLY A 165 24.39 3.09 -4.21
C GLY A 165 24.48 1.57 -4.04
N ASP A 166 23.37 0.85 -4.18
CA ASP A 166 23.26 -0.62 -4.00
C ASP A 166 23.69 -1.10 -2.59
N ASP A 167 23.44 -0.25 -1.59
CA ASP A 167 23.86 -0.46 -0.19
C ASP A 167 22.81 -1.16 0.68
N HIS A 168 21.69 -1.58 0.08
CA HIS A 168 20.51 -2.16 0.74
C HIS A 168 19.84 -1.27 1.82
N GLY A 169 20.28 -0.04 1.97
CA GLY A 169 19.82 0.91 2.98
C GLY A 169 18.52 1.61 2.57
N LYS A 170 18.65 2.83 2.08
CA LYS A 170 17.51 3.67 1.70
C LYS A 170 17.38 3.86 0.20
N SER A 171 16.18 4.24 -0.23
CA SER A 171 15.93 4.69 -1.60
C SER A 171 15.44 6.13 -1.60
N ASP A 172 16.24 7.05 -2.15
CA ASP A 172 15.89 8.47 -2.22
C ASP A 172 14.63 8.73 -3.05
N CYS A 173 14.32 7.87 -4.02
CA CYS A 173 13.07 7.92 -4.77
C CYS A 173 11.85 7.81 -3.84
N LEU A 174 11.85 6.95 -2.82
CA LEU A 174 10.75 6.86 -1.87
C LEU A 174 10.60 8.14 -1.03
N HIS A 175 11.70 8.82 -0.72
CA HIS A 175 11.66 10.12 -0.03
C HIS A 175 11.04 11.24 -0.88
N ASN A 176 11.03 11.10 -2.19
CA ASN A 176 10.47 12.08 -3.13
C ASN A 176 8.98 11.88 -3.46
N ILE A 177 8.35 10.78 -3.01
CA ILE A 177 6.92 10.57 -3.18
C ILE A 177 6.15 11.28 -2.06
N LYS A 178 5.48 12.37 -2.38
CA LYS A 178 4.78 13.20 -1.37
C LYS A 178 3.48 12.54 -0.90
N PRO A 179 3.24 12.42 0.42
CA PRO A 179 1.99 11.87 0.98
C PRO A 179 0.74 12.59 0.50
N SER A 180 0.84 13.88 0.19
CA SER A 180 -0.29 14.68 -0.32
C SER A 180 -0.74 14.25 -1.72
N ILE A 181 0.17 13.76 -2.56
CA ILE A 181 -0.16 13.26 -3.91
C ILE A 181 -0.92 11.95 -3.79
N ILE A 182 -0.44 11.03 -2.94
CA ILE A 182 -1.08 9.75 -2.64
C ILE A 182 -2.47 10.00 -2.06
N PHE A 183 -2.55 10.81 -1.01
CA PHE A 183 -3.80 11.12 -0.32
C PHE A 183 -4.85 11.72 -1.26
N LYS A 184 -4.47 12.66 -2.13
CA LYS A 184 -5.40 13.30 -3.08
C LYS A 184 -6.10 12.30 -4.00
N LYS A 185 -5.39 11.24 -4.44
CA LYS A 185 -5.98 10.18 -5.26
C LYS A 185 -6.93 9.29 -4.44
N ILE A 186 -6.51 8.91 -3.21
CA ILE A 186 -7.32 8.10 -2.30
C ILE A 186 -8.59 8.87 -1.89
N GLU A 187 -8.47 10.15 -1.55
CA GLU A 187 -9.60 11.00 -1.17
C GLU A 187 -10.63 11.14 -2.32
N LYS A 188 -10.16 11.32 -3.56
CA LYS A 188 -11.05 11.35 -4.73
C LYS A 188 -11.83 10.07 -4.88
N TRP A 189 -11.14 8.93 -4.80
CA TRP A 189 -11.79 7.62 -4.85
C TRP A 189 -12.80 7.45 -3.71
N HIS A 190 -12.41 7.76 -2.48
CA HIS A 190 -13.27 7.63 -1.30
C HIS A 190 -14.55 8.46 -1.41
N LYS A 191 -14.48 9.64 -2.04
CA LYS A 191 -15.63 10.52 -2.31
C LYS A 191 -16.45 10.11 -3.53
N GLY A 192 -16.13 9.01 -4.21
CA GLY A 192 -16.77 8.61 -5.47
C GLY A 192 -16.51 9.56 -6.64
N LEU A 193 -15.46 10.37 -6.57
CA LEU A 193 -15.07 11.34 -7.58
C LEU A 193 -14.00 10.82 -8.56
N ASP A 194 -13.54 9.61 -8.37
CA ASP A 194 -12.57 8.91 -9.22
C ASP A 194 -13.36 8.18 -10.32
N VAL A 195 -13.97 8.97 -11.21
CA VAL A 195 -14.69 8.44 -12.38
C VAL A 195 -13.67 8.16 -13.48
N GLU A 196 -12.80 7.18 -13.28
CA GLU A 196 -12.19 6.50 -14.41
C GLU A 196 -13.21 5.43 -14.81
N THR A 197 -13.93 5.68 -15.90
CA THR A 197 -14.89 4.75 -16.52
C THR A 197 -14.19 3.43 -16.81
N TYR A 198 -14.60 2.37 -16.13
CA TYR A 198 -14.25 0.98 -16.41
C TYR A 198 -14.90 0.50 -17.69
#